data_ae95c8f30a1f7536394ecd0ea7d96301
#
_entry.id   ae95c8f30a1f7536394ecd0ea7d96301
#
_cell.length_a   1.000
_cell.length_b   1.000
_cell.length_c   1.000
_cell.angle_alpha   90.00
_cell.angle_beta   90.00
_cell.angle_gamma   90.00
#
_symmetry.space_group_name_H-M   'P 1'
#
loop_
_entity.id
_entity.type
_entity.pdbx_description
1 polymer ?
#
loop_
_entity_poly.entity_id
_entity_poly.type
_entity_poly.pdbx_seq_one_letter_code
_entity_poly.pdbx_strand_id
1 'polypeptide(L)'
;MRTLLVLLLLVPTLSNAQFKRSATELAKDRIRDYITEKLFKNASYEPITYGDLIDNKVGRSNITSLIRHKFSITEMQAHDNIKAPVQREYVFIFYFDDKMKVQMAEGVYSE
;
A
#
# COMPACT_ATOMS: atom_id res chain seq x y z
N MET A 1 -27.40 26.26 -21.42
CA MET A 1 -28.00 24.96 -21.25
C MET A 1 -27.31 23.87 -22.05
N ARG A 2 -26.92 24.13 -23.30
CA ARG A 2 -26.20 23.11 -24.09
C ARG A 2 -24.82 22.76 -23.54
N THR A 3 -24.15 23.72 -22.92
CA THR A 3 -22.85 23.50 -22.28
C THR A 3 -22.92 22.56 -21.07
N LEU A 4 -24.02 22.60 -20.32
CA LEU A 4 -24.23 21.73 -19.18
C LEU A 4 -24.39 20.25 -19.57
N LEU A 5 -25.06 20.01 -20.72
CA LEU A 5 -25.24 18.66 -21.23
C LEU A 5 -23.92 18.03 -21.67
N VAL A 6 -23.02 18.82 -22.25
CA VAL A 6 -21.70 18.35 -22.67
C VAL A 6 -20.85 17.97 -21.46
N LEU A 7 -20.92 18.77 -20.40
CA LEU A 7 -20.20 18.47 -19.15
C LEU A 7 -20.68 17.18 -18.50
N LEU A 8 -21.99 16.93 -18.54
CA LEU A 8 -22.55 15.70 -17.97
C LEU A 8 -22.10 14.45 -18.73
N LEU A 9 -21.91 14.56 -20.04
CA LEU A 9 -21.44 13.43 -20.85
C LEU A 9 -19.97 13.08 -20.58
N LEU A 10 -19.16 14.05 -20.15
CA LEU A 10 -17.75 13.80 -19.84
C LEU A 10 -17.53 13.17 -18.46
N VAL A 11 -18.46 13.37 -17.53
CA VAL A 11 -18.35 12.88 -16.16
C VAL A 11 -18.20 11.35 -16.09
N PRO A 12 -18.97 10.52 -16.81
CA PRO A 12 -18.82 9.06 -16.71
C PRO A 12 -17.45 8.55 -17.13
N THR A 13 -16.85 9.18 -18.15
CA THR A 13 -15.51 8.77 -18.61
C THR A 13 -14.45 9.07 -17.58
N LEU A 14 -14.52 10.21 -16.93
CA LEU A 14 -13.61 10.59 -15.87
C LEU A 14 -13.79 9.71 -14.64
N SER A 15 -15.00 9.29 -14.33
CA SER A 15 -15.29 8.42 -13.19
C SER A 15 -14.60 7.07 -13.30
N ASN A 16 -14.57 6.46 -14.47
CA ASN A 16 -13.93 5.18 -14.67
C ASN A 16 -12.42 5.24 -14.48
N ALA A 17 -11.78 6.28 -14.96
CA ALA A 17 -10.34 6.47 -14.78
C ALA A 17 -10.00 6.72 -13.32
N GLN A 18 -10.80 7.51 -12.62
CA GLN A 18 -10.63 7.79 -11.21
C GLN A 18 -10.83 6.54 -10.35
N PHE A 19 -11.76 5.68 -10.73
CA PHE A 19 -12.02 4.46 -9.98
C PHE A 19 -10.79 3.54 -9.94
N LYS A 20 -10.09 3.36 -11.06
CA LYS A 20 -8.86 2.56 -11.10
C LYS A 20 -7.74 3.18 -10.28
N ARG A 21 -7.58 4.48 -10.35
CA ARG A 21 -6.60 5.20 -9.54
C ARG A 21 -6.94 5.11 -8.06
N SER A 22 -8.22 5.19 -7.73
CA SER A 22 -8.68 5.12 -6.36
C SER A 22 -8.37 3.78 -5.71
N ALA A 23 -8.45 2.68 -6.44
CA ALA A 23 -8.12 1.36 -5.91
C ALA A 23 -6.63 1.27 -5.56
N THR A 24 -5.75 1.74 -6.43
CA THR A 24 -4.32 1.75 -6.17
C THR A 24 -3.96 2.68 -5.02
N GLU A 25 -4.54 3.87 -5.01
CA GLU A 25 -4.28 4.83 -3.92
C GLU A 25 -4.80 4.30 -2.57
N LEU A 26 -5.95 3.68 -2.57
CA LEU A 26 -6.50 3.06 -1.37
C LEU A 26 -5.58 1.95 -0.88
N ALA A 27 -5.05 1.13 -1.79
CA ALA A 27 -4.12 0.07 -1.44
C ALA A 27 -2.87 0.64 -0.75
N LYS A 28 -2.31 1.72 -1.29
CA LYS A 28 -1.14 2.37 -0.70
C LYS A 28 -1.44 2.90 0.71
N ASP A 29 -2.59 3.51 0.90
CA ASP A 29 -3.00 4.00 2.21
C ASP A 29 -3.17 2.86 3.21
N ARG A 30 -3.77 1.76 2.78
CA ARG A 30 -3.96 0.58 3.63
C ARG A 30 -2.63 -0.05 4.01
N ILE A 31 -1.68 -0.09 3.08
CA ILE A 31 -0.33 -0.60 3.35
C ILE A 31 0.36 0.28 4.40
N ARG A 32 0.33 1.60 4.20
CA ARG A 32 0.93 2.53 5.16
C ARG A 32 0.35 2.33 6.55
N ASP A 33 -0.96 2.28 6.66
CA ASP A 33 -1.63 2.11 7.96
C ASP A 33 -1.25 0.78 8.60
N TYR A 34 -1.20 -0.28 7.81
CA TYR A 34 -0.83 -1.59 8.31
C TYR A 34 0.61 -1.61 8.82
N ILE A 35 1.53 -0.99 8.10
CA ILE A 35 2.93 -0.92 8.50
C ILE A 35 3.09 -0.13 9.80
N THR A 36 2.47 1.05 9.86
CA THR A 36 2.67 1.96 10.99
C THR A 36 1.89 1.55 12.24
N GLU A 37 0.78 0.86 12.06
CA GLU A 37 -0.08 0.47 13.18
C GLU A 37 0.17 -0.94 13.69
N LYS A 38 0.63 -1.85 12.82
CA LYS A 38 0.74 -3.27 13.17
C LYS A 38 2.13 -3.85 13.07
N LEU A 39 2.92 -3.46 12.07
CA LEU A 39 4.23 -4.07 11.84
C LEU A 39 5.36 -3.32 12.55
N PHE A 40 5.41 -2.01 12.39
CA PHE A 40 6.50 -1.20 12.91
C PHE A 40 5.95 0.01 13.65
N LYS A 41 5.41 -0.25 14.83
CA LYS A 41 4.88 0.81 15.69
C LYS A 41 6.00 1.71 16.20
N ASN A 42 5.74 2.99 16.30
CA ASN A 42 6.68 3.97 16.82
C ASN A 42 7.94 4.14 15.98
N ALA A 43 7.85 3.83 14.69
CA ALA A 43 8.94 3.98 13.74
C ALA A 43 8.55 4.96 12.65
N SER A 44 9.55 5.56 12.00
CA SER A 44 9.31 6.41 10.83
C SER A 44 9.28 5.55 9.58
N TYR A 45 8.23 5.69 8.81
CA TYR A 45 8.01 4.93 7.59
C TYR A 45 8.19 5.81 6.36
N GLU A 46 8.94 5.32 5.36
CA GLU A 46 9.07 5.97 4.06
C GLU A 46 8.90 4.95 2.95
N PRO A 47 7.97 5.16 2.02
CA PRO A 47 7.85 4.28 0.86
C PRO A 47 9.02 4.50 -0.11
N ILE A 48 9.50 3.42 -0.71
CA ILE A 48 10.53 3.48 -1.74
C ILE A 48 9.93 3.14 -3.11
N THR A 49 9.36 1.96 -3.26
CA THR A 49 8.69 1.58 -4.49
C THR A 49 7.47 0.74 -4.19
N TYR A 50 6.46 0.83 -5.06
CA TYR A 50 5.29 -0.04 -5.06
C TYR A 50 5.30 -0.84 -6.35
N GLY A 51 5.07 -2.14 -6.24
CA GLY A 51 4.79 -2.96 -7.40
C GLY A 51 3.37 -2.76 -7.89
N ASP A 52 3.01 -3.48 -8.92
CA ASP A 52 1.66 -3.43 -9.47
C ASP A 52 0.68 -4.16 -8.58
N LEU A 53 -0.57 -3.72 -8.60
CA LEU A 53 -1.67 -4.45 -7.98
C LEU A 53 -1.98 -5.66 -8.85
N ILE A 54 -1.76 -6.84 -8.33
CA ILE A 54 -1.88 -8.08 -9.07
C ILE A 54 -3.06 -8.87 -8.52
N ASP A 55 -3.90 -9.41 -9.41
CA ASP A 55 -4.98 -10.29 -9.02
C ASP A 55 -4.42 -11.62 -8.53
N ASN A 56 -4.93 -12.10 -7.42
CA ASN A 56 -4.52 -13.37 -6.86
C ASN A 56 -5.35 -14.49 -7.46
N LYS A 57 -4.74 -15.26 -8.37
CA LYS A 57 -5.41 -16.37 -9.04
C LYS A 57 -5.22 -17.71 -8.33
N VAL A 58 -4.52 -17.72 -7.20
CA VAL A 58 -4.11 -18.97 -6.54
C VAL A 58 -5.15 -19.47 -5.55
N GLY A 59 -6.30 -18.83 -5.44
CA GLY A 59 -7.46 -19.46 -4.81
C GLY A 59 -7.47 -19.57 -3.29
N ARG A 60 -6.79 -18.69 -2.58
CA ARG A 60 -7.11 -18.53 -1.16
C ARG A 60 -8.37 -17.70 -1.06
N SER A 61 -9.35 -18.20 -0.34
CA SER A 61 -10.71 -17.72 -0.38
C SER A 61 -10.90 -16.26 0.04
N ASN A 62 -9.97 -15.69 0.80
CA ASN A 62 -10.10 -14.32 1.32
C ASN A 62 -9.23 -13.31 0.59
N ILE A 63 -8.35 -13.75 -0.29
CA ILE A 63 -7.36 -12.87 -0.90
C ILE A 63 -7.68 -12.71 -2.38
N THR A 64 -7.93 -11.46 -2.80
CA THR A 64 -8.29 -11.14 -4.17
C THR A 64 -7.15 -10.46 -4.93
N SER A 65 -6.23 -9.81 -4.23
CA SER A 65 -5.14 -9.10 -4.89
C SER A 65 -3.94 -8.98 -3.95
N LEU A 66 -2.81 -8.60 -4.53
CA LEU A 66 -1.59 -8.39 -3.77
C LEU A 66 -0.73 -7.28 -4.38
N ILE A 67 0.12 -6.69 -3.54
CA ILE A 67 1.13 -5.72 -3.96
C ILE A 67 2.44 -6.04 -3.27
N ARG A 68 3.52 -6.00 -4.04
CA ARG A 68 4.88 -6.05 -3.50
C ARG A 68 5.35 -4.63 -3.24
N HIS A 69 5.85 -4.35 -2.03
CA HIS A 69 6.22 -3.00 -1.63
C HIS A 69 7.58 -2.98 -0.96
N LYS A 70 8.43 -2.09 -1.41
CA LYS A 70 9.73 -1.82 -0.77
C LYS A 70 9.63 -0.51 -0.01
N PHE A 71 10.07 -0.51 1.24
CA PHE A 71 9.97 0.66 2.09
C PHE A 71 11.12 0.69 3.09
N SER A 72 11.30 1.84 3.70
CA SER A 72 12.33 2.09 4.71
C SER A 72 11.67 2.34 6.06
N ILE A 73 12.25 1.78 7.10
CA ILE A 73 11.84 2.00 8.48
C ILE A 73 13.03 2.55 9.24
N THR A 74 12.82 3.65 9.97
CA THR A 74 13.82 4.23 10.84
C THR A 74 13.33 4.16 12.27
N GLU A 75 14.12 3.53 13.12
CA GLU A 75 13.82 3.38 14.54
C GLU A 75 14.97 3.94 15.38
N MET A 76 14.64 4.50 16.53
CA MET A 76 15.65 4.88 17.51
C MET A 76 16.07 3.65 18.28
N GLN A 77 17.33 3.30 18.19
CA GLN A 77 17.87 2.17 18.92
C GLN A 77 18.93 2.64 19.92
N ALA A 78 18.88 2.07 21.12
CA ALA A 78 19.85 2.36 22.17
C ALA A 78 21.02 1.40 22.08
N HIS A 79 22.23 1.93 22.09
CA HIS A 79 23.45 1.16 22.15
C HIS A 79 24.41 1.88 23.08
N ASP A 80 24.83 1.22 24.17
CA ASP A 80 25.71 1.80 25.21
C ASP A 80 25.17 3.14 25.76
N ASN A 81 23.86 3.19 26.04
CA ASN A 81 23.15 4.37 26.55
C ASN A 81 23.04 5.53 25.56
N ILE A 82 23.42 5.31 24.31
CA ILE A 82 23.29 6.30 23.25
C ILE A 82 22.15 5.86 22.33
N LYS A 83 21.16 6.73 22.16
CA LYS A 83 20.07 6.46 21.20
C LYS A 83 20.46 7.06 19.87
N ALA A 84 20.39 6.24 18.83
CA ALA A 84 20.71 6.67 17.47
C ALA A 84 19.66 6.09 16.50
N PRO A 85 19.35 6.82 15.41
CA PRO A 85 18.44 6.29 14.41
C PRO A 85 19.11 5.18 13.61
N VAL A 86 18.37 4.08 13.41
CA VAL A 86 18.79 2.97 12.55
C VAL A 86 17.78 2.83 11.45
N GLN A 87 18.22 2.93 10.21
CA GLN A 87 17.37 2.82 9.03
C GLN A 87 17.59 1.46 8.38
N ARG A 88 16.48 0.78 8.07
CA ARG A 88 16.51 -0.51 7.39
C ARG A 88 15.48 -0.53 6.27
N GLU A 89 15.82 -1.21 5.18
CA GLU A 89 14.92 -1.39 4.06
C GLU A 89 14.29 -2.77 4.11
N TYR A 90 13.03 -2.84 3.76
CA TYR A 90 12.26 -4.07 3.76
C TYR A 90 11.50 -4.20 2.44
N VAL A 91 11.28 -5.43 2.02
CA VAL A 91 10.37 -5.76 0.94
C VAL A 91 9.33 -6.71 1.49
N PHE A 92 8.06 -6.33 1.37
CA PHE A 92 6.93 -7.15 1.81
C PHE A 92 5.94 -7.31 0.68
N ILE A 93 5.22 -8.42 0.70
CA ILE A 93 4.03 -8.61 -0.12
C ILE A 93 2.84 -8.43 0.79
N PHE A 94 1.93 -7.54 0.39
CA PHE A 94 0.68 -7.27 1.11
C PHE A 94 -0.48 -7.89 0.35
N TYR A 95 -1.28 -8.66 1.06
CA TYR A 95 -2.41 -9.39 0.50
C TYR A 95 -3.70 -8.73 0.93
N PHE A 96 -4.57 -8.47 -0.04
CA PHE A 96 -5.82 -7.74 0.16
C PHE A 96 -7.03 -8.61 -0.10
N ASP A 97 -8.11 -8.31 0.63
CA ASP A 97 -9.43 -8.89 0.34
C ASP A 97 -10.16 -8.06 -0.73
N ASP A 98 -11.42 -8.41 -1.01
CA ASP A 98 -12.23 -7.72 -2.01
C ASP A 98 -12.58 -6.29 -1.63
N LYS A 99 -12.41 -5.91 -0.37
CA LYS A 99 -12.62 -4.55 0.12
C LYS A 99 -11.33 -3.77 0.25
N MET A 100 -10.24 -4.28 -0.30
CA MET A 100 -8.90 -3.68 -0.24
C MET A 100 -8.36 -3.56 1.19
N LYS A 101 -8.81 -4.43 2.08
CA LYS A 101 -8.27 -4.51 3.42
C LYS A 101 -7.10 -5.50 3.44
N VAL A 102 -6.01 -5.13 4.11
CA VAL A 102 -4.84 -6.00 4.23
C VAL A 102 -5.18 -7.18 5.13
N GLN A 103 -5.10 -8.38 4.59
CA GLN A 103 -5.35 -9.62 5.33
C GLN A 103 -4.09 -10.19 5.93
N MET A 104 -2.98 -10.06 5.22
CA MET A 104 -1.68 -10.50 5.73
C MET A 104 -0.56 -9.80 4.98
N ALA A 105 0.61 -9.80 5.59
CA ALA A 105 1.83 -9.27 5.00
C ALA A 105 2.94 -10.30 5.18
N GLU A 106 3.75 -10.47 4.16
CA GLU A 106 4.81 -11.47 4.14
C GLU A 106 6.12 -10.81 3.74
N GLY A 107 7.13 -10.94 4.61
CA GLY A 107 8.46 -10.42 4.31
C GLY A 107 9.14 -11.23 3.22
N VAL A 108 9.78 -10.52 2.30
CA VAL A 108 10.54 -11.13 1.21
C VAL A 108 12.00 -10.77 1.40
N TYR A 109 12.85 -11.77 1.46
CA TYR A 109 14.28 -11.52 1.55
C TYR A 109 14.80 -11.19 0.15
N SER A 110 15.34 -9.99 0.00
CA SER A 110 16.02 -9.61 -1.22
C SER A 110 17.51 -9.86 -1.01
N GLU A 111 18.07 -10.63 -1.86
CA GLU A 111 19.53 -10.80 -1.88
C GLU A 111 20.19 -9.69 -2.68
#